data_48d905caeaa236c7f7d2530b112fb52c
#
_entry.id   48d905caeaa236c7f7d2530b112fb52c
#
_cell.length_a   1.000
_cell.length_b   1.000
_cell.length_c   1.000
_cell.angle_alpha   90.00
_cell.angle_beta   90.00
_cell.angle_gamma   90.00
#
_symmetry.space_group_name_H-M   'P 1'
#
loop_
_entity.id
_entity.type
_entity.pdbx_description
1 polymer ?
#
loop_
_entity_poly.entity_id
_entity_poly.type
_entity_poly.pdbx_seq_one_letter_code
_entity_poly.pdbx_strand_id
1 'polypeptide(L)'
;MRVVSLVPSATETLVALGVVPVACTRFCEQDDIPTVGGTKDPHIDEIVELVPDLVVMNFEENRAEDFNALRKAGLDVHSMSPMSVSDVGRAVSTLAERVGVPAPAPFAAPHWHDFVQRSTAPFRGRVVTLIWRRPWMTMNGITYGASLLSVLGWRNAVAGVKDHPIKDRYPEASLEQLAGFAPELVLLPDEPYPFADRHVAEVDAAFPTARVALVDGQDLFWWGIRTPDAIDRLARAHW
;
A
#
# COMPACT_ATOMS: atom_id res chain seq x y z
N MET A 1 -10.28 23.72 5.21
CA MET A 1 -8.86 23.33 5.21
C MET A 1 -8.46 22.99 3.79
N ARG A 2 -7.35 23.55 3.28
CA ARG A 2 -6.80 23.27 1.95
C ARG A 2 -5.76 22.15 2.09
N VAL A 3 -6.05 20.98 1.53
CA VAL A 3 -5.17 19.80 1.64
C VAL A 3 -4.58 19.49 0.27
N VAL A 4 -3.28 19.23 0.20
CA VAL A 4 -2.64 18.58 -0.94
C VAL A 4 -2.28 17.16 -0.54
N SER A 5 -2.64 16.17 -1.36
CA SER A 5 -2.34 14.76 -1.09
C SER A 5 -1.39 14.18 -2.13
N LEU A 6 -0.23 13.71 -1.68
CA LEU A 6 0.80 13.11 -2.54
C LEU A 6 0.77 11.56 -2.50
N VAL A 7 -0.35 10.99 -2.05
CA VAL A 7 -0.52 9.54 -1.83
C VAL A 7 -1.91 9.12 -2.31
N PRO A 8 -2.03 8.22 -3.30
CA PRO A 8 -3.32 7.80 -3.84
C PRO A 8 -4.27 7.24 -2.78
N SER A 9 -3.81 6.32 -1.93
CA SER A 9 -4.61 5.70 -0.87
C SER A 9 -5.06 6.71 0.21
N ALA A 10 -4.23 7.72 0.52
CA ALA A 10 -4.61 8.81 1.42
C ALA A 10 -5.61 9.76 0.75
N THR A 11 -5.49 10.00 -0.56
CA THR A 11 -6.45 10.81 -1.33
C THR A 11 -7.83 10.17 -1.30
N GLU A 12 -7.93 8.88 -1.58
CA GLU A 12 -9.18 8.11 -1.47
C GLU A 12 -9.77 8.22 -0.05
N THR A 13 -8.92 8.07 0.97
CA THR A 13 -9.35 8.20 2.37
C THR A 13 -9.87 9.59 2.69
N LEU A 14 -9.19 10.66 2.25
CA LEU A 14 -9.63 12.05 2.45
C LEU A 14 -11.00 12.30 1.80
N VAL A 15 -11.17 11.88 0.55
CA VAL A 15 -12.45 12.03 -0.17
C VAL A 15 -13.58 11.30 0.56
N ALA A 16 -13.34 10.09 1.03
CA ALA A 16 -14.32 9.33 1.81
C ALA A 16 -14.63 9.98 3.19
N LEU A 17 -13.69 10.75 3.74
CA LEU A 17 -13.90 11.57 4.94
C LEU A 17 -14.66 12.89 4.64
N GLY A 18 -15.03 13.14 3.38
CA GLY A 18 -15.69 14.38 2.95
C GLY A 18 -14.72 15.57 2.76
N VAL A 19 -13.42 15.31 2.70
CA VAL A 19 -12.38 16.31 2.49
C VAL A 19 -11.79 16.13 1.10
N VAL A 20 -12.18 16.98 0.15
CA VAL A 20 -11.65 16.97 -1.21
C VAL A 20 -10.34 17.76 -1.24
N PRO A 21 -9.18 17.12 -1.56
CA PRO A 21 -7.92 17.83 -1.71
C PRO A 21 -7.97 18.89 -2.81
N VAL A 22 -7.25 19.99 -2.65
CA VAL A 22 -7.13 21.04 -3.67
C VAL A 22 -6.20 20.61 -4.82
N ALA A 23 -5.34 19.62 -4.57
CA ALA A 23 -4.53 18.95 -5.58
C ALA A 23 -4.07 17.56 -5.07
N CYS A 24 -3.78 16.66 -6.00
CA CYS A 24 -3.23 15.33 -5.71
C CYS A 24 -2.17 14.93 -6.74
N THR A 25 -1.69 13.68 -6.68
CA THR A 25 -0.79 13.16 -7.71
C THR A 25 -1.56 12.63 -8.92
N ARG A 26 -0.89 12.54 -10.09
CA ARG A 26 -1.43 11.93 -11.31
C ARG A 26 -1.78 10.43 -11.18
N PHE A 27 -1.42 9.79 -10.04
CA PHE A 27 -1.76 8.40 -9.75
C PHE A 27 -3.02 8.24 -8.91
N CYS A 28 -3.63 9.37 -8.48
CA CYS A 28 -4.90 9.35 -7.78
C CYS A 28 -6.04 9.15 -8.77
N GLU A 29 -7.01 8.31 -8.41
CA GLU A 29 -8.20 8.02 -9.22
C GLU A 29 -9.32 9.07 -9.01
N GLN A 30 -8.95 10.35 -9.06
CA GLN A 30 -9.83 11.49 -8.79
C GLN A 30 -9.71 12.49 -9.94
N ASP A 31 -10.43 12.24 -11.02
CA ASP A 31 -10.34 12.99 -12.29
C ASP A 31 -10.63 14.50 -12.13
N ASP A 32 -11.44 14.88 -11.15
CA ASP A 32 -11.84 16.26 -10.90
C ASP A 32 -10.84 17.05 -10.01
N ILE A 33 -9.79 16.38 -9.49
CA ILE A 33 -8.79 17.04 -8.63
C ILE A 33 -7.55 17.38 -9.45
N PRO A 34 -7.10 18.66 -9.46
CA PRO A 34 -5.87 19.06 -10.14
C PRO A 34 -4.65 18.25 -9.68
N THR A 35 -3.73 17.95 -10.61
CA THR A 35 -2.53 17.17 -10.29
C THR A 35 -1.30 18.05 -10.15
N VAL A 36 -0.42 17.71 -9.19
CA VAL A 36 0.85 18.38 -8.88
C VAL A 36 2.03 17.41 -9.02
N GLY A 37 2.10 16.72 -10.15
CA GLY A 37 3.16 15.74 -10.43
C GLY A 37 2.81 14.33 -9.94
N GLY A 38 3.82 13.54 -9.62
CA GLY A 38 3.68 12.16 -9.14
C GLY A 38 4.18 11.96 -7.71
N THR A 39 4.07 10.73 -7.20
CA THR A 39 4.51 10.37 -5.83
C THR A 39 6.02 10.53 -5.63
N LYS A 40 6.82 10.30 -6.69
CA LYS A 40 8.29 10.40 -6.66
C LYS A 40 8.84 11.65 -7.36
N ASP A 41 7.98 12.45 -7.96
CA ASP A 41 8.33 13.66 -8.71
C ASP A 41 7.24 14.74 -8.54
N PRO A 42 6.87 15.12 -7.30
CA PRO A 42 5.89 16.17 -7.06
C PRO A 42 6.46 17.54 -7.49
N HIS A 43 5.58 18.41 -8.00
CA HIS A 43 5.94 19.78 -8.39
C HIS A 43 5.92 20.67 -7.14
N ILE A 44 7.04 20.74 -6.43
CA ILE A 44 7.15 21.42 -5.12
C ILE A 44 6.72 22.89 -5.22
N ASP A 45 7.15 23.62 -6.25
CA ASP A 45 6.83 25.04 -6.42
C ASP A 45 5.32 25.27 -6.60
N GLU A 46 4.65 24.44 -7.42
CA GLU A 46 3.20 24.47 -7.59
C GLU A 46 2.45 24.17 -6.28
N ILE A 47 2.95 23.22 -5.48
CA ILE A 47 2.37 22.91 -4.16
C ILE A 47 2.50 24.12 -3.23
N VAL A 48 3.65 24.80 -3.24
CA VAL A 48 3.87 26.01 -2.42
C VAL A 48 2.94 27.14 -2.85
N GLU A 49 2.75 27.36 -4.14
CA GLU A 49 1.84 28.38 -4.70
C GLU A 49 0.35 28.14 -4.32
N LEU A 50 -0.02 26.86 -4.12
CA LEU A 50 -1.37 26.52 -3.65
C LEU A 50 -1.63 26.94 -2.21
N VAL A 51 -0.61 27.29 -1.42
CA VAL A 51 -0.70 27.65 0.01
C VAL A 51 -1.58 26.66 0.77
N PRO A 52 -1.26 25.37 0.79
CA PRO A 52 -2.08 24.40 1.52
C PRO A 52 -1.89 24.54 3.03
N ASP A 53 -2.98 24.27 3.77
CA ASP A 53 -2.93 24.15 5.24
C ASP A 53 -2.22 22.84 5.66
N LEU A 54 -2.28 21.80 4.81
CA LEU A 54 -1.71 20.48 5.07
C LEU A 54 -1.27 19.80 3.77
N VAL A 55 -0.07 19.21 3.78
CA VAL A 55 0.38 18.27 2.74
C VAL A 55 0.44 16.87 3.33
N VAL A 56 -0.23 15.90 2.70
CA VAL A 56 -0.23 14.50 3.13
C VAL A 56 0.75 13.70 2.28
N MET A 57 1.65 12.98 2.93
CA MET A 57 2.70 12.15 2.34
C MET A 57 2.73 10.75 2.97
N ASN A 58 3.45 9.82 2.32
CA ASN A 58 3.74 8.49 2.84
C ASN A 58 5.25 8.24 2.73
N PHE A 59 5.82 7.68 3.78
CA PHE A 59 7.25 7.39 3.85
C PHE A 59 7.73 6.40 2.77
N GLU A 60 6.89 5.47 2.31
CA GLU A 60 7.24 4.49 1.27
C GLU A 60 7.10 5.07 -0.14
N GLU A 61 6.06 5.85 -0.37
CA GLU A 61 5.71 6.34 -1.69
C GLU A 61 6.42 7.63 -2.09
N ASN A 62 6.69 8.51 -1.12
CA ASN A 62 7.33 9.79 -1.39
C ASN A 62 8.82 9.76 -1.05
N ARG A 63 9.58 10.72 -1.56
CA ARG A 63 11.01 10.85 -1.28
C ARG A 63 11.24 11.74 -0.05
N ALA A 64 12.29 11.43 0.71
CA ALA A 64 12.68 12.23 1.87
C ALA A 64 13.08 13.66 1.49
N GLU A 65 13.66 13.85 0.28
CA GLU A 65 14.02 15.17 -0.26
C GLU A 65 12.78 16.05 -0.44
N ASP A 66 11.69 15.49 -0.98
CA ASP A 66 10.44 16.23 -1.20
C ASP A 66 9.79 16.62 0.11
N PHE A 67 9.78 15.72 1.11
CA PHE A 67 9.36 16.03 2.47
C PHE A 67 10.15 17.20 3.05
N ASN A 68 11.48 17.17 2.94
CA ASN A 68 12.35 18.21 3.46
C ASN A 68 12.15 19.54 2.74
N ALA A 69 11.95 19.52 1.40
CA ALA A 69 11.69 20.72 0.60
C ALA A 69 10.39 21.41 1.02
N LEU A 70 9.30 20.65 1.18
CA LEU A 70 8.00 21.17 1.63
C LEU A 70 8.08 21.74 3.05
N ARG A 71 8.75 21.04 3.97
CA ARG A 71 8.97 21.54 5.34
C ARG A 71 9.82 22.82 5.37
N LYS A 72 10.86 22.91 4.53
CA LYS A 72 11.70 24.10 4.40
C LYS A 72 10.93 25.28 3.83
N ALA A 73 9.94 25.03 2.97
CA ALA A 73 9.02 26.05 2.46
C ALA A 73 7.99 26.52 3.52
N GLY A 74 8.03 25.97 4.74
CA GLY A 74 7.15 26.36 5.84
C GLY A 74 5.80 25.65 5.85
N LEU A 75 5.57 24.67 4.99
CA LEU A 75 4.32 23.94 4.93
C LEU A 75 4.21 22.91 6.08
N ASP A 76 2.99 22.71 6.54
CA ASP A 76 2.67 21.61 7.45
C ASP A 76 2.55 20.31 6.66
N VAL A 77 3.41 19.32 6.98
CA VAL A 77 3.47 18.04 6.27
C VAL A 77 3.18 16.92 7.24
N HIS A 78 2.16 16.12 6.93
CA HIS A 78 1.80 14.91 7.65
C HIS A 78 2.25 13.69 6.85
N SER A 79 3.33 13.03 7.29
CA SER A 79 3.81 11.79 6.67
C SER A 79 3.24 10.58 7.39
N MET A 80 2.51 9.76 6.66
CA MET A 80 1.89 8.51 7.14
C MET A 80 2.77 7.32 6.76
N SER A 81 2.66 6.21 7.49
CA SER A 81 3.37 4.98 7.13
C SER A 81 2.77 3.78 7.86
N PRO A 82 1.54 3.37 7.56
CA PRO A 82 1.00 2.12 8.08
C PRO A 82 1.77 0.95 7.48
N MET A 83 2.38 0.16 8.35
CA MET A 83 3.20 -1.01 7.98
C MET A 83 2.39 -2.30 8.06
N SER A 84 1.24 -2.25 8.70
CA SER A 84 0.36 -3.39 8.91
C SER A 84 -1.10 -2.99 8.85
N VAL A 85 -1.98 -3.96 8.67
CA VAL A 85 -3.44 -3.76 8.79
C VAL A 85 -3.79 -3.21 10.17
N SER A 86 -3.09 -3.61 11.22
CA SER A 86 -3.32 -3.11 12.58
C SER A 86 -3.04 -1.60 12.72
N ASP A 87 -2.16 -1.04 11.91
CA ASP A 87 -1.83 0.39 11.95
C ASP A 87 -2.89 1.27 11.27
N VAL A 88 -3.72 0.70 10.38
CA VAL A 88 -4.64 1.47 9.52
C VAL A 88 -5.66 2.25 10.34
N GLY A 89 -6.24 1.63 11.38
CA GLY A 89 -7.22 2.34 12.23
C GLY A 89 -6.65 3.63 12.81
N ARG A 90 -5.44 3.57 13.35
CA ARG A 90 -4.74 4.74 13.88
C ARG A 90 -4.39 5.73 12.77
N ALA A 91 -3.91 5.25 11.62
CA ALA A 91 -3.54 6.12 10.50
C ALA A 91 -4.75 6.92 9.99
N VAL A 92 -5.90 6.26 9.77
CA VAL A 92 -7.15 6.92 9.36
C VAL A 92 -7.67 7.89 10.43
N SER A 93 -7.65 7.48 11.70
CA SER A 93 -8.10 8.33 12.82
C SER A 93 -7.25 9.59 12.95
N THR A 94 -5.91 9.44 12.84
CA THR A 94 -4.99 10.60 12.90
C THR A 94 -5.20 11.52 11.70
N LEU A 95 -5.40 10.96 10.49
CA LEU A 95 -5.67 11.79 9.31
C LEU A 95 -6.97 12.57 9.48
N ALA A 96 -8.04 11.93 9.96
CA ALA A 96 -9.33 12.57 10.25
C ALA A 96 -9.18 13.73 11.25
N GLU A 97 -8.44 13.50 12.36
CA GLU A 97 -8.12 14.52 13.34
C GLU A 97 -7.37 15.70 12.72
N ARG A 98 -6.35 15.41 11.90
CA ARG A 98 -5.53 16.43 11.21
C ARG A 98 -6.36 17.32 10.28
N VAL A 99 -7.38 16.79 9.65
CA VAL A 99 -8.27 17.55 8.76
C VAL A 99 -9.52 18.06 9.45
N GLY A 100 -9.64 17.86 10.75
CA GLY A 100 -10.72 18.43 11.58
C GLY A 100 -12.08 17.75 11.41
N VAL A 101 -12.11 16.48 11.03
CA VAL A 101 -13.34 15.69 10.90
C VAL A 101 -13.34 14.50 11.88
N PRO A 102 -14.51 13.97 12.27
CA PRO A 102 -14.54 12.77 13.12
C PRO A 102 -14.00 11.55 12.38
N ALA A 103 -13.22 10.73 13.08
CA ALA A 103 -12.80 9.44 12.55
C ALA A 103 -14.03 8.54 12.34
N PRO A 104 -14.10 7.79 11.20
CA PRO A 104 -15.18 6.84 10.99
C PRO A 104 -15.16 5.75 12.08
N ALA A 105 -16.33 5.40 12.61
CA ALA A 105 -16.46 4.48 13.73
C ALA A 105 -15.69 3.14 13.58
N PRO A 106 -15.66 2.49 12.40
CA PRO A 106 -14.90 1.24 12.23
C PRO A 106 -13.39 1.39 12.49
N PHE A 107 -12.81 2.58 12.23
CA PHE A 107 -11.38 2.84 12.37
C PHE A 107 -10.96 3.33 13.76
N ALA A 108 -11.91 3.70 14.60
CA ALA A 108 -11.63 4.09 15.98
C ALA A 108 -11.26 2.86 16.83
N ALA A 109 -10.28 3.02 17.73
CA ALA A 109 -10.02 1.99 18.73
C ALA A 109 -11.18 1.97 19.76
N PRO A 110 -11.66 0.79 20.27
CA PRO A 110 -11.13 -0.57 20.03
C PRO A 110 -11.68 -1.27 18.77
N HIS A 111 -12.67 -0.68 18.08
CA HIS A 111 -13.41 -1.34 16.99
C HIS A 111 -12.50 -1.88 15.89
N TRP A 112 -11.44 -1.12 15.55
CA TRP A 112 -10.47 -1.57 14.54
C TRP A 112 -9.70 -2.83 14.95
N HIS A 113 -9.29 -2.89 16.21
CA HIS A 113 -8.63 -4.10 16.74
C HIS A 113 -9.53 -5.33 16.66
N ASP A 114 -10.78 -5.19 17.08
CA ASP A 114 -11.77 -6.27 17.03
C ASP A 114 -12.08 -6.68 15.58
N PHE A 115 -12.12 -5.71 14.65
CA PHE A 115 -12.28 -6.00 13.23
C PHE A 115 -11.12 -6.86 12.72
N VAL A 116 -9.86 -6.45 12.95
CA VAL A 116 -8.68 -7.20 12.49
C VAL A 116 -8.66 -8.60 13.06
N GLN A 117 -8.96 -8.79 14.35
CA GLN A 117 -9.01 -10.12 14.97
C GLN A 117 -10.06 -11.01 14.31
N ARG A 118 -11.27 -10.51 14.08
CA ARG A 118 -12.35 -11.28 13.43
C ARG A 118 -12.08 -11.61 11.98
N SER A 119 -11.34 -10.75 11.29
CA SER A 119 -10.99 -10.93 9.87
C SER A 119 -9.83 -11.91 9.68
N THR A 120 -9.07 -12.23 10.75
CA THR A 120 -7.88 -13.08 10.64
C THR A 120 -8.28 -14.54 10.40
N ALA A 121 -7.92 -15.03 9.21
CA ALA A 121 -8.17 -16.40 8.78
C ALA A 121 -7.12 -17.39 9.32
N PRO A 122 -7.45 -18.68 9.44
CA PRO A 122 -6.47 -19.73 9.70
C PRO A 122 -5.37 -19.78 8.64
N PHE A 123 -4.19 -20.30 9.00
CA PHE A 123 -3.07 -20.47 8.08
C PHE A 123 -3.46 -21.32 6.86
N ARG A 124 -3.21 -20.80 5.67
CA ARG A 124 -3.53 -21.41 4.37
C ARG A 124 -2.28 -21.89 3.62
N GLY A 125 -1.15 -21.23 3.84
CA GLY A 125 0.10 -21.54 3.13
C GLY A 125 1.06 -20.34 3.07
N ARG A 126 2.14 -20.51 2.30
CA ARG A 126 3.13 -19.48 2.06
C ARG A 126 2.88 -18.83 0.71
N VAL A 127 3.10 -17.53 0.65
CA VAL A 127 2.91 -16.73 -0.57
C VAL A 127 4.15 -15.93 -0.91
N VAL A 128 4.46 -15.86 -2.20
CA VAL A 128 5.36 -14.88 -2.81
C VAL A 128 4.52 -13.89 -3.59
N THR A 129 4.77 -12.60 -3.44
CA THR A 129 4.14 -11.56 -4.25
C THR A 129 5.21 -10.87 -5.08
N LEU A 130 5.11 -10.95 -6.40
CA LEU A 130 5.99 -10.24 -7.31
C LEU A 130 5.47 -8.82 -7.52
N ILE A 131 6.32 -7.83 -7.33
CA ILE A 131 5.93 -6.40 -7.44
C ILE A 131 6.56 -5.70 -8.64
N TRP A 132 7.60 -6.29 -9.25
CA TRP A 132 8.29 -5.75 -10.40
C TRP A 132 8.91 -6.83 -11.27
N ARG A 133 9.10 -6.53 -12.54
CA ARG A 133 9.75 -7.39 -13.51
C ARG A 133 10.87 -6.63 -14.23
N ARG A 134 12.08 -7.22 -14.24
CA ARG A 134 13.32 -6.67 -14.84
C ARG A 134 13.87 -5.43 -14.10
N PRO A 135 14.51 -5.65 -12.94
CA PRO A 135 14.73 -6.98 -12.30
C PRO A 135 13.45 -7.52 -11.67
N TRP A 136 13.41 -8.80 -11.36
CA TRP A 136 12.36 -9.35 -10.52
C TRP A 136 12.49 -8.83 -9.10
N MET A 137 11.41 -8.34 -8.55
CA MET A 137 11.35 -7.89 -7.16
C MET A 137 10.13 -8.48 -6.47
N THR A 138 10.27 -8.67 -5.18
CA THR A 138 9.19 -9.16 -4.31
C THR A 138 9.06 -8.25 -3.09
N MET A 139 8.01 -8.43 -2.30
CA MET A 139 7.90 -7.80 -0.97
C MET A 139 8.31 -8.77 0.14
N ASN A 140 8.92 -8.26 1.19
CA ASN A 140 9.18 -9.04 2.40
C ASN A 140 8.02 -8.95 3.41
N GLY A 141 8.17 -9.61 4.57
CA GLY A 141 7.12 -9.73 5.60
C GLY A 141 6.83 -8.45 6.41
N ILE A 142 7.57 -7.35 6.20
CA ILE A 142 7.40 -6.10 6.97
C ILE A 142 6.69 -5.00 6.16
N THR A 143 5.84 -5.39 5.21
CA THR A 143 5.05 -4.47 4.39
C THR A 143 3.56 -4.57 4.74
N TYR A 144 2.81 -3.50 4.43
CA TYR A 144 1.35 -3.50 4.59
C TYR A 144 0.70 -4.67 3.84
N GLY A 145 1.07 -4.89 2.56
CA GLY A 145 0.52 -5.98 1.75
C GLY A 145 0.80 -7.36 2.34
N ALA A 146 2.00 -7.59 2.90
CA ALA A 146 2.31 -8.84 3.59
C ALA A 146 1.47 -9.03 4.87
N SER A 147 1.23 -7.95 5.62
CA SER A 147 0.33 -7.96 6.78
C SER A 147 -1.11 -8.27 6.38
N LEU A 148 -1.59 -7.70 5.26
CA LEU A 148 -2.94 -7.97 4.75
C LEU A 148 -3.08 -9.43 4.33
N LEU A 149 -2.11 -9.98 3.61
CA LEU A 149 -2.08 -11.40 3.26
C LEU A 149 -2.04 -12.29 4.50
N SER A 150 -1.35 -11.86 5.57
CA SER A 150 -1.35 -12.59 6.85
C SER A 150 -2.73 -12.63 7.50
N VAL A 151 -3.52 -11.54 7.43
CA VAL A 151 -4.92 -11.52 7.86
C VAL A 151 -5.74 -12.54 7.07
N LEU A 152 -5.45 -12.71 5.78
CA LEU A 152 -6.10 -13.69 4.89
C LEU A 152 -5.58 -15.14 5.08
N GLY A 153 -4.67 -15.37 6.04
CA GLY A 153 -4.10 -16.67 6.33
C GLY A 153 -2.86 -17.04 5.50
N TRP A 154 -2.35 -16.13 4.67
CA TRP A 154 -1.17 -16.37 3.85
C TRP A 154 0.09 -15.78 4.49
N ARG A 155 1.10 -16.62 4.75
CA ARG A 155 2.38 -16.17 5.28
C ARG A 155 3.32 -15.81 4.14
N ASN A 156 3.89 -14.60 4.16
CA ASN A 156 4.92 -14.22 3.21
C ASN A 156 6.12 -15.19 3.29
N ALA A 157 6.50 -15.81 2.17
CA ALA A 157 7.55 -16.83 2.12
C ALA A 157 8.96 -16.24 2.30
N VAL A 158 9.15 -14.96 1.95
CA VAL A 158 10.42 -14.22 2.05
C VAL A 158 10.64 -13.67 3.47
N ALA A 159 9.62 -13.70 4.32
CA ALA A 159 9.72 -13.26 5.71
C ALA A 159 10.63 -14.18 6.54
N GLY A 160 11.63 -13.61 7.22
CA GLY A 160 12.50 -14.35 8.14
C GLY A 160 13.69 -15.06 7.49
N VAL A 161 14.03 -14.75 6.26
CA VAL A 161 15.27 -15.22 5.64
C VAL A 161 16.44 -14.49 6.30
N LYS A 162 17.31 -15.26 6.99
CA LYS A 162 18.38 -14.73 7.87
C LYS A 162 19.38 -13.81 7.17
N ASP A 163 19.54 -13.93 5.86
CA ASP A 163 20.52 -13.19 5.06
C ASP A 163 19.90 -12.07 4.22
N HIS A 164 18.56 -11.90 4.24
CA HIS A 164 17.94 -10.70 3.69
C HIS A 164 18.02 -9.57 4.72
N PRO A 165 18.65 -8.45 4.40
CA PRO A 165 18.65 -7.31 5.31
C PRO A 165 17.19 -6.89 5.53
N ILE A 166 16.77 -6.92 6.80
CA ILE A 166 15.42 -6.48 7.27
C ILE A 166 15.07 -5.06 6.76
N LYS A 167 16.07 -4.32 6.30
CA LYS A 167 15.94 -2.98 5.75
C LYS A 167 15.36 -2.92 4.34
N ASP A 168 15.45 -4.00 3.58
CA ASP A 168 14.95 -4.02 2.21
C ASP A 168 13.55 -4.63 2.19
N ARG A 169 12.54 -3.76 2.09
CA ARG A 169 11.13 -4.17 2.03
C ARG A 169 10.76 -4.82 0.71
N TYR A 170 11.49 -4.46 -0.33
CA TYR A 170 11.23 -4.83 -1.72
C TYR A 170 12.50 -5.34 -2.39
N PRO A 171 13.00 -6.52 -1.96
CA PRO A 171 14.27 -7.03 -2.46
C PRO A 171 14.16 -7.53 -3.90
N GLU A 172 15.26 -7.35 -4.64
CA GLU A 172 15.49 -8.07 -5.88
C GLU A 172 15.77 -9.53 -5.58
N ALA A 173 15.16 -10.44 -6.37
CA ALA A 173 15.42 -11.86 -6.29
C ALA A 173 15.04 -12.54 -7.61
N SER A 174 15.82 -13.53 -8.05
CA SER A 174 15.45 -14.32 -9.22
C SER A 174 14.23 -15.21 -8.94
N LEU A 175 13.48 -15.58 -9.97
CA LEU A 175 12.36 -16.52 -9.81
C LEU A 175 12.82 -17.86 -9.21
N GLU A 176 14.02 -18.32 -9.55
CA GLU A 176 14.62 -19.54 -8.99
C GLU A 176 14.85 -19.39 -7.46
N GLN A 177 15.42 -18.27 -7.03
CA GLN A 177 15.60 -17.99 -5.59
C GLN A 177 14.26 -17.96 -4.86
N LEU A 178 13.25 -17.34 -5.45
CA LEU A 178 11.91 -17.26 -4.86
C LEU A 178 11.20 -18.62 -4.86
N ALA A 179 11.36 -19.44 -5.89
CA ALA A 179 10.87 -20.82 -5.94
C ALA A 179 11.51 -21.71 -4.84
N GLY A 180 12.78 -21.43 -4.49
CA GLY A 180 13.49 -22.09 -3.40
C GLY A 180 12.82 -21.94 -2.03
N PHE A 181 11.97 -20.93 -1.82
CA PHE A 181 11.15 -20.79 -0.63
C PHE A 181 9.93 -21.71 -0.62
N ALA A 182 9.69 -22.45 -1.69
CA ALA A 182 8.57 -23.38 -1.88
C ALA A 182 7.23 -22.76 -1.47
N PRO A 183 6.79 -21.64 -2.08
CA PRO A 183 5.47 -21.08 -1.82
C PRO A 183 4.38 -22.00 -2.37
N GLU A 184 3.19 -21.93 -1.78
CA GLU A 184 1.98 -22.56 -2.31
C GLU A 184 1.22 -21.64 -3.26
N LEU A 185 1.49 -20.32 -3.15
CA LEU A 185 0.83 -19.27 -3.96
C LEU A 185 1.86 -18.25 -4.43
N VAL A 186 1.75 -17.83 -5.70
CA VAL A 186 2.47 -16.67 -6.24
C VAL A 186 1.45 -15.66 -6.76
N LEU A 187 1.51 -14.43 -6.25
CA LEU A 187 0.62 -13.35 -6.63
C LEU A 187 1.31 -12.39 -7.61
N LEU A 188 0.56 -12.00 -8.62
CA LEU A 188 0.92 -11.05 -9.66
C LEU A 188 -0.05 -9.86 -9.62
N PRO A 189 0.21 -8.83 -8.80
CA PRO A 189 -0.63 -7.64 -8.76
C PRO A 189 -0.47 -6.80 -10.04
N ASP A 190 -1.54 -6.11 -10.45
CA ASP A 190 -1.52 -5.25 -11.63
C ASP A 190 -0.88 -3.88 -11.37
N GLU A 191 -0.46 -3.61 -10.14
CA GLU A 191 0.40 -2.49 -9.76
C GLU A 191 1.38 -2.89 -8.62
N PRO A 192 2.52 -2.20 -8.44
CA PRO A 192 3.06 -1.09 -9.23
C PRO A 192 3.56 -1.51 -10.61
N TYR A 193 3.85 -2.78 -10.86
CA TYR A 193 4.13 -3.31 -12.20
C TYR A 193 2.84 -3.90 -12.76
N PRO A 194 2.41 -3.55 -14.00
CA PRO A 194 1.14 -4.00 -14.58
C PRO A 194 1.22 -5.48 -15.01
N PHE A 195 1.22 -6.40 -14.04
CA PHE A 195 1.12 -7.81 -14.36
C PHE A 195 -0.23 -8.11 -15.02
N ALA A 196 -0.24 -9.07 -15.93
CA ALA A 196 -1.40 -9.49 -16.70
C ALA A 196 -1.21 -10.93 -17.17
N ASP A 197 -2.23 -11.52 -17.81
CA ASP A 197 -2.23 -12.92 -18.29
C ASP A 197 -0.98 -13.32 -19.05
N ARG A 198 -0.43 -12.40 -19.86
CA ARG A 198 0.81 -12.62 -20.64
C ARG A 198 2.05 -12.96 -19.78
N HIS A 199 2.02 -12.68 -18.47
CA HIS A 199 3.12 -12.93 -17.54
C HIS A 199 2.95 -14.26 -16.78
N VAL A 200 1.71 -14.75 -16.70
CA VAL A 200 1.38 -15.95 -15.90
C VAL A 200 2.19 -17.16 -16.34
N ALA A 201 2.28 -17.43 -17.64
CA ALA A 201 2.99 -18.61 -18.15
C ALA A 201 4.50 -18.60 -17.81
N GLU A 202 5.15 -17.43 -17.84
CA GLU A 202 6.58 -17.30 -17.47
C GLU A 202 6.79 -17.61 -15.99
N VAL A 203 5.88 -17.10 -15.12
CA VAL A 203 5.98 -17.31 -13.68
C VAL A 203 5.60 -18.76 -13.32
N ASP A 204 4.52 -19.27 -13.89
CA ASP A 204 4.05 -20.64 -13.65
C ASP A 204 5.14 -21.69 -13.97
N ALA A 205 5.89 -21.48 -15.06
CA ALA A 205 7.02 -22.33 -15.41
C ALA A 205 8.14 -22.34 -14.35
N ALA A 206 8.30 -21.26 -13.60
CA ALA A 206 9.30 -21.14 -12.54
C ALA A 206 8.82 -21.69 -11.20
N PHE A 207 7.50 -21.84 -11.01
CA PHE A 207 6.88 -22.31 -9.77
C PHE A 207 5.96 -23.52 -9.99
N PRO A 208 6.49 -24.66 -10.43
CA PRO A 208 5.68 -25.81 -10.88
C PRO A 208 4.79 -26.44 -9.79
N THR A 209 5.02 -26.09 -8.52
CA THR A 209 4.26 -26.61 -7.36
C THR A 209 3.37 -25.54 -6.70
N ALA A 210 3.47 -24.29 -7.14
CA ALA A 210 2.67 -23.20 -6.63
C ALA A 210 1.53 -22.85 -7.60
N ARG A 211 0.45 -22.31 -7.07
CA ARG A 211 -0.56 -21.66 -7.87
C ARG A 211 -0.13 -20.24 -8.19
N VAL A 212 -0.20 -19.82 -9.45
CA VAL A 212 0.03 -18.44 -9.87
C VAL A 212 -1.31 -17.74 -10.12
N ALA A 213 -1.50 -16.57 -9.55
CA ALA A 213 -2.74 -15.82 -9.68
C ALA A 213 -2.52 -14.32 -9.86
N LEU A 214 -3.30 -13.70 -10.74
CA LEU A 214 -3.42 -12.25 -10.81
C LEU A 214 -4.23 -11.75 -9.62
N VAL A 215 -3.90 -10.55 -9.15
CA VAL A 215 -4.59 -9.91 -8.03
C VAL A 215 -4.67 -8.40 -8.26
N ASP A 216 -5.74 -7.78 -7.77
CA ASP A 216 -5.89 -6.34 -7.73
C ASP A 216 -4.82 -5.74 -6.80
N GLY A 217 -3.93 -4.92 -7.35
CA GLY A 217 -2.82 -4.32 -6.62
C GLY A 217 -3.30 -3.23 -5.67
N GLN A 218 -4.34 -2.49 -6.02
CA GLN A 218 -4.90 -1.49 -5.11
C GLN A 218 -5.49 -2.15 -3.87
N ASP A 219 -6.23 -3.23 -4.01
CA ASP A 219 -6.74 -3.99 -2.87
C ASP A 219 -5.62 -4.53 -2.00
N LEU A 220 -4.48 -4.88 -2.60
CA LEU A 220 -3.35 -5.46 -1.88
C LEU A 220 -2.46 -4.38 -1.21
N PHE A 221 -2.32 -3.19 -1.81
CA PHE A 221 -1.31 -2.20 -1.38
C PHE A 221 -1.88 -0.90 -0.86
N TRP A 222 -3.09 -0.50 -1.27
CA TRP A 222 -3.68 0.74 -0.80
C TRP A 222 -4.31 0.53 0.57
N TRP A 223 -3.72 1.17 1.55
CA TRP A 223 -4.23 1.20 2.91
C TRP A 223 -5.24 2.35 3.09
N GLY A 224 -6.03 2.31 4.15
CA GLY A 224 -6.95 3.38 4.49
C GLY A 224 -8.40 2.94 4.50
N ILE A 225 -9.27 3.81 4.00
CA ILE A 225 -10.72 3.59 4.04
C ILE A 225 -11.16 2.31 3.34
N ARG A 226 -10.47 1.91 2.27
CA ARG A 226 -10.78 0.69 1.50
C ARG A 226 -10.37 -0.61 2.18
N THR A 227 -9.53 -0.59 3.22
CA THR A 227 -8.95 -1.81 3.81
C THR A 227 -9.98 -2.87 4.21
N PRO A 228 -11.14 -2.54 4.85
CA PRO A 228 -12.14 -3.56 5.16
C PRO A 228 -12.70 -4.25 3.91
N ASP A 229 -13.08 -3.48 2.91
CA ASP A 229 -13.64 -4.00 1.67
C ASP A 229 -12.61 -4.77 0.83
N ALA A 230 -11.34 -4.33 0.85
CA ALA A 230 -10.23 -5.03 0.22
C ALA A 230 -10.02 -6.42 0.85
N ILE A 231 -10.01 -6.51 2.18
CA ILE A 231 -9.94 -7.80 2.89
C ILE A 231 -11.10 -8.70 2.46
N ASP A 232 -12.31 -8.19 2.37
CA ASP A 232 -13.49 -8.96 1.97
C ASP A 232 -13.42 -9.42 0.51
N ARG A 233 -12.94 -8.57 -0.42
CA ARG A 233 -12.77 -8.95 -1.84
C ARG A 233 -11.70 -10.01 -2.00
N LEU A 234 -10.53 -9.79 -1.39
CA LEU A 234 -9.40 -10.71 -1.46
C LEU A 234 -9.70 -12.05 -0.75
N ALA A 235 -10.49 -12.05 0.32
CA ALA A 235 -10.91 -13.28 1.00
C ALA A 235 -11.79 -14.18 0.12
N ARG A 236 -12.56 -13.60 -0.82
CA ARG A 236 -13.42 -14.30 -1.79
C ARG A 236 -12.68 -14.70 -3.06
N ALA A 237 -11.48 -14.17 -3.28
CA ALA A 237 -10.69 -14.51 -4.46
C ALA A 237 -10.33 -16.01 -4.45
N HIS A 238 -10.51 -16.65 -5.58
CA HIS A 238 -10.23 -18.07 -5.78
C HIS A 238 -8.77 -18.27 -6.23
N TRP A 239 -7.87 -18.18 -5.31
CA TRP A 239 -6.42 -18.39 -5.47
C TRP A 239 -5.89 -19.51 -4.58
#